data_3a45048cd083b5a9865a89edbae3f615
#
_entry.id   3a45048cd083b5a9865a89edbae3f615
#
_cell.length_a   1.000
_cell.length_b   1.000
_cell.length_c   1.000
_cell.angle_alpha   90.00
_cell.angle_beta   90.00
_cell.angle_gamma   90.00
#
_symmetry.space_group_name_H-M   'P 1'
#
loop_
_entity.id
_entity.type
_entity.pdbx_description
1 polymer ?
#
loop_
_entity_poly.entity_id
_entity_poly.type
_entity_poly.pdbx_seq_one_letter_code
_entity_poly.pdbx_strand_id
1 'polypeptide(L)'
;MPWEKTFEVQDAIDKAMHVFWTKGYVDTSIADLLEATGLKRSSLYNAFGGKRDLFVKALRKYDRENSRATLSRLEEIEDPHQAIQALFEGVIQEALSDPDQKGCLLVNTSLELPTHDKEIQTIVKTGIQAVEVFLQRQIELGRARSELPESINPQETARALVALITGIRVLGRGVFEESALRAIADQALRLIA
;
A
#
# COMPACT_ATOMS: atom_id res chain seq x y z
N MET A 1 14.25 21.30 22.49
CA MET A 1 13.90 20.09 23.26
C MET A 1 13.86 18.89 22.32
N PRO A 2 14.26 17.66 22.71
CA PRO A 2 14.37 16.52 21.78
C PRO A 2 13.04 16.11 21.12
N TRP A 3 11.92 16.25 21.82
CA TRP A 3 10.60 15.82 21.32
C TRP A 3 10.01 16.75 20.23
N GLU A 4 10.24 18.06 20.31
CA GLU A 4 9.81 19.03 19.28
C GLU A 4 10.47 18.72 17.94
N LYS A 5 11.80 18.44 17.96
CA LYS A 5 12.55 18.07 16.78
C LYS A 5 12.05 16.75 16.15
N THR A 6 11.61 15.80 16.97
CA THR A 6 11.04 14.53 16.50
C THR A 6 9.68 14.74 15.86
N PHE A 7 8.85 15.61 16.41
CA PHE A 7 7.54 15.96 15.85
C PHE A 7 7.68 16.65 14.49
N GLU A 8 8.57 17.64 14.38
CA GLU A 8 8.86 18.32 13.10
C GLU A 8 9.39 17.36 12.02
N VAL A 9 10.19 16.35 12.41
CA VAL A 9 10.71 15.33 11.49
C VAL A 9 9.58 14.44 10.96
N GLN A 10 8.64 14.03 11.79
CA GLN A 10 7.50 13.20 11.34
C GLN A 10 6.57 13.99 10.41
N ASP A 11 6.24 15.23 10.73
CA ASP A 11 5.45 16.12 9.87
C ASP A 11 6.11 16.32 8.49
N ALA A 12 7.43 16.51 8.47
CA ALA A 12 8.17 16.62 7.23
C ALA A 12 8.13 15.32 6.39
N ILE A 13 8.18 14.15 7.04
CA ILE A 13 8.03 12.86 6.35
C ILE A 13 6.60 12.72 5.76
N ASP A 14 5.55 13.13 6.50
CA ASP A 14 4.17 13.08 6.03
C ASP A 14 3.93 13.95 4.81
N LYS A 15 4.41 15.19 4.86
CA LYS A 15 4.33 16.11 3.73
C LYS A 15 5.11 15.60 2.51
N ALA A 16 6.32 15.12 2.72
CA ALA A 16 7.12 14.53 1.65
C ALA A 16 6.48 13.26 1.07
N MET A 17 5.89 12.40 1.94
CA MET A 17 5.17 11.21 1.51
C MET A 17 4.01 11.56 0.58
N HIS A 18 3.24 12.60 0.91
CA HIS A 18 2.16 13.09 0.06
C HIS A 18 2.66 13.56 -1.32
N VAL A 19 3.78 14.29 -1.37
CA VAL A 19 4.40 14.72 -2.64
C VAL A 19 4.84 13.52 -3.47
N PHE A 20 5.55 12.57 -2.87
CA PHE A 20 5.96 11.35 -3.57
C PHE A 20 4.78 10.51 -4.05
N TRP A 21 3.72 10.45 -3.27
CA TRP A 21 2.53 9.68 -3.61
C TRP A 21 1.77 10.27 -4.80
N THR A 22 1.72 11.61 -4.86
CA THR A 22 1.02 12.33 -5.93
C THR A 22 1.83 12.41 -7.22
N LYS A 23 3.14 12.73 -7.12
CA LYS A 23 4.01 12.97 -8.29
C LYS A 23 4.84 11.76 -8.72
N GLY A 24 5.02 10.76 -7.85
CA GLY A 24 5.99 9.69 -8.03
C GLY A 24 7.41 10.12 -7.62
N TYR A 25 8.32 9.13 -7.52
CA TYR A 25 9.70 9.39 -7.10
C TYR A 25 10.48 10.18 -8.14
N VAL A 26 10.40 9.79 -9.42
CA VAL A 26 11.23 10.39 -10.49
C VAL A 26 10.91 11.88 -10.65
N ASP A 27 9.64 12.22 -10.75
CA ASP A 27 9.16 13.57 -11.04
C ASP A 27 9.16 14.51 -9.82
N THR A 28 9.40 13.99 -8.62
CA THR A 28 9.55 14.82 -7.42
C THR A 28 10.93 15.47 -7.37
N SER A 29 11.00 16.78 -7.39
CA SER A 29 12.23 17.55 -7.23
C SER A 29 12.55 17.86 -5.76
N ILE A 30 13.80 18.23 -5.46
CA ILE A 30 14.14 18.80 -4.15
C ILE A 30 13.35 20.08 -3.87
N ALA A 31 13.06 20.88 -4.87
CA ALA A 31 12.27 22.11 -4.71
C ALA A 31 10.86 21.81 -4.23
N ASP A 32 10.18 20.82 -4.82
CA ASP A 32 8.85 20.36 -4.38
C ASP A 32 8.85 19.92 -2.90
N LEU A 33 9.90 19.18 -2.50
CA LEU A 33 10.02 18.71 -1.11
C LEU A 33 10.26 19.87 -0.14
N LEU A 34 11.06 20.86 -0.51
CA LEU A 34 11.30 22.05 0.32
C LEU A 34 10.02 22.89 0.45
N GLU A 35 9.29 23.07 -0.64
CA GLU A 35 8.01 23.80 -0.65
C GLU A 35 6.98 23.10 0.26
N ALA A 36 6.78 21.79 0.08
CA ALA A 36 5.81 21.05 0.85
C ALA A 36 6.15 20.96 2.35
N THR A 37 7.42 20.73 2.67
CA THR A 37 7.85 20.54 4.07
C THR A 37 8.08 21.86 4.82
N GLY A 38 8.29 22.98 4.10
CA GLY A 38 8.71 24.25 4.66
C GLY A 38 10.16 24.26 5.16
N LEU A 39 10.95 23.22 4.87
CA LEU A 39 12.33 23.13 5.31
C LEU A 39 13.28 23.93 4.42
N LYS A 40 14.34 24.45 5.02
CA LYS A 40 15.50 24.94 4.25
C LYS A 40 16.29 23.76 3.68
N ARG A 41 16.95 23.96 2.53
CA ARG A 41 17.75 22.91 1.88
C ARG A 41 18.76 22.26 2.82
N SER A 42 19.51 23.05 3.59
CA SER A 42 20.46 22.54 4.58
C SER A 42 19.80 21.68 5.66
N SER A 43 18.61 22.06 6.13
CA SER A 43 17.84 21.29 7.12
C SER A 43 17.39 19.96 6.57
N LEU A 44 16.91 19.90 5.32
CA LEU A 44 16.52 18.67 4.66
C LEU A 44 17.69 17.68 4.55
N TYR A 45 18.84 18.16 4.06
CA TYR A 45 20.02 17.31 3.94
C TYR A 45 20.57 16.86 5.29
N ASN A 46 20.56 17.72 6.30
CA ASN A 46 21.02 17.37 7.66
C ASN A 46 20.08 16.36 8.35
N ALA A 47 18.77 16.46 8.13
CA ALA A 47 17.80 15.58 8.77
C ALA A 47 17.62 14.24 8.05
N PHE A 48 17.72 14.24 6.72
CA PHE A 48 17.33 13.11 5.89
C PHE A 48 18.42 12.59 4.95
N GLY A 49 19.49 13.34 4.72
CA GLY A 49 20.53 12.97 3.75
C GLY A 49 20.22 13.36 2.30
N GLY A 50 18.93 13.47 1.91
CA GLY A 50 18.50 13.86 0.59
C GLY A 50 17.17 13.24 0.17
N LYS A 51 16.79 13.41 -1.11
CA LYS A 51 15.52 12.94 -1.68
C LYS A 51 15.34 11.43 -1.51
N ARG A 52 16.38 10.66 -1.81
CA ARG A 52 16.35 9.18 -1.74
C ARG A 52 16.05 8.69 -0.33
N ASP A 53 16.76 9.20 0.67
CA ASP A 53 16.61 8.73 2.05
C ASP A 53 15.30 9.21 2.68
N LEU A 54 14.82 10.38 2.28
CA LEU A 54 13.49 10.87 2.64
C LEU A 54 12.39 9.99 2.02
N PHE A 55 12.56 9.55 0.77
CA PHE A 55 11.64 8.62 0.12
C PHE A 55 11.60 7.25 0.82
N VAL A 56 12.74 6.71 1.22
CA VAL A 56 12.81 5.47 2.01
C VAL A 56 12.03 5.61 3.32
N LYS A 57 12.19 6.73 4.02
CA LYS A 57 11.42 7.01 5.25
C LYS A 57 9.93 7.12 4.98
N ALA A 58 9.53 7.78 3.91
CA ALA A 58 8.13 7.89 3.47
C ALA A 58 7.53 6.52 3.13
N LEU A 59 8.23 5.68 2.35
CA LEU A 59 7.78 4.32 2.02
C LEU A 59 7.61 3.43 3.26
N ARG A 60 8.58 3.46 4.18
CA ARG A 60 8.50 2.69 5.43
C ARG A 60 7.36 3.15 6.32
N LYS A 61 7.11 4.47 6.37
CA LYS A 61 5.97 5.02 7.13
C LYS A 61 4.65 4.59 6.49
N TYR A 62 4.53 4.72 5.17
CA TYR A 62 3.35 4.29 4.43
C TYR A 62 3.05 2.79 4.64
N ASP A 63 4.04 1.93 4.49
CA ASP A 63 3.89 0.48 4.71
C ASP A 63 3.39 0.18 6.12
N ARG A 64 3.98 0.82 7.15
CA ARG A 64 3.59 0.60 8.54
C ARG A 64 2.18 1.10 8.84
N GLU A 65 1.85 2.34 8.45
CA GLU A 65 0.65 3.05 8.91
C GLU A 65 -0.58 2.79 8.04
N ASN A 66 -0.39 2.50 6.75
CA ASN A 66 -1.48 2.20 5.83
C ASN A 66 -1.59 0.69 5.59
N SER A 67 -0.55 0.04 5.05
CA SER A 67 -0.65 -1.37 4.65
C SER A 67 -0.74 -2.31 5.85
N ARG A 68 0.26 -2.30 6.73
CA ARG A 68 0.32 -3.25 7.86
C ARG A 68 -0.73 -2.98 8.92
N ALA A 69 -1.02 -1.71 9.22
CA ALA A 69 -2.07 -1.37 10.17
C ALA A 69 -3.46 -1.81 9.69
N THR A 70 -3.72 -1.74 8.37
CA THR A 70 -4.95 -2.26 7.78
C THR A 70 -5.01 -3.78 7.88
N LEU A 71 -3.94 -4.49 7.49
CA LEU A 71 -3.91 -5.95 7.58
C LEU A 71 -4.10 -6.43 9.03
N SER A 72 -3.45 -5.78 10.01
CA SER A 72 -3.63 -6.13 11.43
C SER A 72 -5.08 -5.98 11.90
N ARG A 73 -5.79 -4.96 11.46
CA ARG A 73 -7.22 -4.79 11.79
C ARG A 73 -8.09 -5.86 11.12
N LEU A 74 -7.74 -6.25 9.90
CA LEU A 74 -8.47 -7.31 9.19
C LEU A 74 -8.21 -8.70 9.79
N GLU A 75 -7.06 -8.93 10.41
CA GLU A 75 -6.75 -10.17 11.14
C GLU A 75 -7.63 -10.37 12.41
N GLU A 76 -8.27 -9.30 12.91
CA GLU A 76 -9.23 -9.36 14.02
C GLU A 76 -10.61 -9.91 13.59
N ILE A 77 -10.88 -9.99 12.30
CA ILE A 77 -12.12 -10.57 11.76
C ILE A 77 -12.01 -12.09 11.82
N GLU A 78 -12.91 -12.70 12.58
CA GLU A 78 -12.88 -14.16 12.83
C GLU A 78 -13.18 -14.99 11.58
N ASP A 79 -14.11 -14.53 10.72
CA ASP A 79 -14.50 -15.20 9.48
C ASP A 79 -13.48 -14.89 8.37
N PRO A 80 -12.75 -15.91 7.87
CA PRO A 80 -11.74 -15.70 6.83
C PRO A 80 -12.28 -15.13 5.52
N HIS A 81 -13.49 -15.53 5.12
CA HIS A 81 -14.12 -15.02 3.91
C HIS A 81 -14.46 -13.53 4.07
N GLN A 82 -15.04 -13.16 5.22
CA GLN A 82 -15.33 -11.76 5.53
C GLN A 82 -14.06 -10.90 5.63
N ALA A 83 -12.96 -11.44 6.17
CA ALA A 83 -11.68 -10.74 6.24
C ALA A 83 -11.13 -10.41 4.83
N ILE A 84 -11.21 -11.37 3.91
CA ILE A 84 -10.81 -11.17 2.50
C ILE A 84 -11.75 -10.17 1.82
N GLN A 85 -13.06 -10.31 1.99
CA GLN A 85 -14.06 -9.38 1.44
C GLN A 85 -13.82 -7.95 1.95
N ALA A 86 -13.58 -7.79 3.24
CA ALA A 86 -13.31 -6.47 3.84
C ALA A 86 -12.04 -5.82 3.29
N LEU A 87 -11.01 -6.61 2.95
CA LEU A 87 -9.82 -6.10 2.27
C LEU A 87 -10.17 -5.51 0.89
N PHE A 88 -10.93 -6.24 0.07
CA PHE A 88 -11.36 -5.76 -1.26
C PHE A 88 -12.23 -4.51 -1.15
N GLU A 89 -13.20 -4.52 -0.24
CA GLU A 89 -14.08 -3.35 -0.01
C GLU A 89 -13.26 -2.13 0.44
N GLY A 90 -12.32 -2.30 1.37
CA GLY A 90 -11.44 -1.24 1.82
C GLY A 90 -10.61 -0.64 0.67
N VAL A 91 -10.07 -1.48 -0.22
CA VAL A 91 -9.31 -1.02 -1.40
C VAL A 91 -10.18 -0.22 -2.38
N ILE A 92 -11.43 -0.65 -2.59
CA ILE A 92 -12.38 0.07 -3.44
C ILE A 92 -12.76 1.41 -2.79
N GLN A 93 -13.10 1.41 -1.50
CA GLN A 93 -13.46 2.64 -0.80
C GLN A 93 -12.31 3.67 -0.78
N GLU A 94 -11.08 3.22 -0.60
CA GLU A 94 -9.91 4.12 -0.73
C GLU A 94 -9.80 4.72 -2.13
N ALA A 95 -10.03 3.92 -3.20
CA ALA A 95 -9.99 4.41 -4.57
C ALA A 95 -11.10 5.45 -4.86
N LEU A 96 -12.32 5.21 -4.35
CA LEU A 96 -13.46 6.08 -4.58
C LEU A 96 -13.42 7.38 -3.74
N SER A 97 -12.81 7.33 -2.55
CA SER A 97 -12.73 8.47 -1.65
C SER A 97 -11.50 9.36 -1.85
N ASP A 98 -10.55 8.96 -2.70
CA ASP A 98 -9.33 9.73 -2.98
C ASP A 98 -9.53 10.71 -4.14
N PRO A 99 -9.72 12.02 -3.86
CA PRO A 99 -9.94 13.01 -4.91
C PRO A 99 -8.74 13.20 -5.84
N ASP A 100 -7.54 12.87 -5.35
CA ASP A 100 -6.29 12.97 -6.11
C ASP A 100 -5.97 11.70 -6.91
N GLN A 101 -6.78 10.64 -6.73
CA GLN A 101 -6.61 9.34 -7.41
C GLN A 101 -5.18 8.78 -7.30
N LYS A 102 -4.57 8.93 -6.12
CA LYS A 102 -3.16 8.55 -5.87
C LYS A 102 -2.92 7.05 -5.93
N GLY A 103 -3.95 6.25 -5.64
CA GLY A 103 -3.82 4.80 -5.54
C GLY A 103 -2.95 4.36 -4.35
N CYS A 104 -2.13 3.35 -4.53
CA CYS A 104 -1.24 2.81 -3.48
C CYS A 104 0.22 3.19 -3.75
N LEU A 105 0.90 3.83 -2.79
CA LEU A 105 2.29 4.25 -2.96
C LEU A 105 3.23 3.07 -3.24
N LEU A 106 3.02 1.90 -2.61
CA LEU A 106 3.84 0.70 -2.87
C LEU A 106 3.59 0.15 -4.28
N VAL A 107 2.33 0.08 -4.72
CA VAL A 107 1.97 -0.36 -6.08
C VAL A 107 2.55 0.61 -7.11
N ASN A 108 2.39 1.92 -6.91
CA ASN A 108 2.95 2.93 -7.81
C ASN A 108 4.48 2.79 -7.93
N THR A 109 5.18 2.62 -6.80
CA THR A 109 6.63 2.41 -6.80
C THR A 109 7.03 1.09 -7.46
N SER A 110 6.18 0.05 -7.41
CA SER A 110 6.46 -1.23 -8.04
C SER A 110 6.50 -1.19 -9.57
N LEU A 111 5.81 -0.23 -10.19
CA LEU A 111 5.82 -0.04 -11.65
C LEU A 111 7.19 0.40 -12.18
N GLU A 112 7.97 1.06 -11.32
CA GLU A 112 9.34 1.53 -11.64
C GLU A 112 10.41 0.74 -10.88
N LEU A 113 10.06 -0.42 -10.32
CA LEU A 113 10.91 -1.18 -9.40
C LEU A 113 12.34 -1.45 -9.89
N PRO A 114 12.58 -1.80 -11.17
CA PRO A 114 13.93 -2.05 -11.67
C PRO A 114 14.85 -0.83 -11.63
N THR A 115 14.30 0.39 -11.60
CA THR A 115 15.10 1.65 -11.57
C THR A 115 15.53 2.03 -10.15
N HIS A 116 14.94 1.41 -9.13
CA HIS A 116 15.23 1.67 -7.73
C HIS A 116 16.37 0.80 -7.19
N ASP A 117 17.05 1.29 -6.17
CA ASP A 117 18.06 0.52 -5.45
C ASP A 117 17.44 -0.63 -4.61
N LYS A 118 18.33 -1.52 -4.13
CA LYS A 118 17.91 -2.74 -3.42
C LYS A 118 17.09 -2.48 -2.15
N GLU A 119 17.32 -1.37 -1.44
CA GLU A 119 16.59 -1.06 -0.22
C GLU A 119 15.13 -0.71 -0.54
N ILE A 120 14.90 0.17 -1.52
CA ILE A 120 13.56 0.52 -1.99
C ILE A 120 12.85 -0.70 -2.56
N GLN A 121 13.56 -1.50 -3.39
CA GLN A 121 13.01 -2.76 -3.91
C GLN A 121 12.57 -3.71 -2.79
N THR A 122 13.37 -3.83 -1.73
CA THR A 122 13.05 -4.70 -0.59
C THR A 122 11.80 -4.21 0.14
N ILE A 123 11.69 -2.91 0.42
CA ILE A 123 10.50 -2.34 1.09
C ILE A 123 9.23 -2.64 0.30
N VAL A 124 9.24 -2.37 -1.01
CA VAL A 124 8.09 -2.58 -1.88
C VAL A 124 7.72 -4.07 -1.96
N LYS A 125 8.69 -4.94 -2.21
CA LYS A 125 8.46 -6.39 -2.26
C LYS A 125 7.87 -6.91 -0.96
N THR A 126 8.46 -6.54 0.18
CA THR A 126 8.01 -6.99 1.50
C THR A 126 6.61 -6.47 1.83
N GLY A 127 6.28 -5.22 1.44
CA GLY A 127 4.95 -4.66 1.65
C GLY A 127 3.88 -5.38 0.81
N ILE A 128 4.15 -5.69 -0.46
CA ILE A 128 3.22 -6.46 -1.31
C ILE A 128 3.12 -7.91 -0.82
N GLN A 129 4.23 -8.53 -0.42
CA GLN A 129 4.23 -9.88 0.16
C GLN A 129 3.43 -9.97 1.45
N ALA A 130 3.35 -8.91 2.26
CA ALA A 130 2.53 -8.92 3.46
C ALA A 130 1.04 -9.14 3.14
N VAL A 131 0.55 -8.59 2.02
CA VAL A 131 -0.82 -8.84 1.54
C VAL A 131 -0.99 -10.29 1.08
N GLU A 132 0.00 -10.86 0.34
CA GLU A 132 -0.01 -12.27 -0.07
C GLU A 132 -0.08 -13.20 1.15
N VAL A 133 0.77 -12.96 2.16
CA VAL A 133 0.81 -13.75 3.39
C VAL A 133 -0.51 -13.67 4.17
N PHE A 134 -1.10 -12.48 4.30
CA PHE A 134 -2.40 -12.30 4.91
C PHE A 134 -3.47 -13.14 4.20
N LEU A 135 -3.59 -13.00 2.88
CA LEU A 135 -4.59 -13.73 2.09
C LEU A 135 -4.39 -15.24 2.16
N GLN A 136 -3.15 -15.71 2.02
CA GLN A 136 -2.82 -17.14 2.15
C GLN A 136 -3.26 -17.68 3.51
N ARG A 137 -2.94 -16.96 4.60
CA ARG A 137 -3.32 -17.34 5.96
C ARG A 137 -4.84 -17.42 6.15
N GLN A 138 -5.59 -16.44 5.62
CA GLN A 138 -7.05 -16.47 5.70
C GLN A 138 -7.62 -17.67 4.94
N ILE A 139 -7.10 -17.99 3.75
CA ILE A 139 -7.54 -19.16 3.00
C ILE A 139 -7.20 -20.47 3.75
N GLU A 140 -5.99 -20.58 4.33
CA GLU A 140 -5.59 -21.74 5.14
C GLU A 140 -6.51 -21.93 6.36
N LEU A 141 -6.87 -20.85 7.05
CA LEU A 141 -7.79 -20.86 8.18
C LEU A 141 -9.20 -21.31 7.76
N GLY A 142 -9.73 -20.77 6.66
CA GLY A 142 -11.05 -21.13 6.13
C GLY A 142 -11.11 -22.61 5.72
N ARG A 143 -10.05 -23.13 5.09
CA ARG A 143 -9.95 -24.56 4.77
C ARG A 143 -9.89 -25.43 6.04
N ALA A 144 -9.08 -25.06 7.01
CA ALA A 144 -8.95 -25.79 8.26
C ALA A 144 -10.28 -25.87 9.06
N ARG A 145 -11.15 -24.88 8.87
CA ARG A 145 -12.50 -24.83 9.46
C ARG A 145 -13.60 -25.43 8.58
N SER A 146 -13.25 -25.95 7.40
CA SER A 146 -14.22 -26.42 6.38
C SER A 146 -15.20 -25.32 5.91
N GLU A 147 -14.80 -24.06 6.01
CA GLU A 147 -15.54 -22.88 5.53
C GLU A 147 -15.19 -22.53 4.08
N LEU A 148 -14.04 -23.03 3.59
CA LEU A 148 -13.59 -22.90 2.21
C LEU A 148 -13.27 -24.28 1.62
N PRO A 149 -13.44 -24.47 0.28
CA PRO A 149 -13.20 -25.75 -0.39
C PRO A 149 -11.75 -26.24 -0.22
N GLU A 150 -11.58 -27.54 0.04
CA GLU A 150 -10.25 -28.17 0.14
C GLU A 150 -9.45 -28.11 -1.19
N SER A 151 -10.14 -27.99 -2.32
CA SER A 151 -9.54 -27.90 -3.65
C SER A 151 -8.75 -26.61 -3.90
N ILE A 152 -8.98 -25.57 -3.11
CA ILE A 152 -8.29 -24.28 -3.26
C ILE A 152 -6.84 -24.43 -2.84
N ASN A 153 -5.89 -24.06 -3.72
CA ASN A 153 -4.49 -23.91 -3.35
C ASN A 153 -4.28 -22.52 -2.68
N PRO A 154 -3.96 -22.44 -1.38
CA PRO A 154 -3.90 -21.15 -0.69
C PRO A 154 -2.88 -20.17 -1.28
N GLN A 155 -1.70 -20.65 -1.65
CA GLN A 155 -0.63 -19.82 -2.17
C GLN A 155 -0.94 -19.28 -3.58
N GLU A 156 -1.41 -20.14 -4.48
CA GLU A 156 -1.74 -19.74 -5.86
C GLU A 156 -2.94 -18.78 -5.87
N THR A 157 -3.95 -19.08 -5.06
CA THR A 157 -5.14 -18.22 -4.93
C THR A 157 -4.78 -16.87 -4.30
N ALA A 158 -3.96 -16.84 -3.25
CA ALA A 158 -3.49 -15.60 -2.65
C ALA A 158 -2.77 -14.71 -3.67
N ARG A 159 -1.92 -15.28 -4.53
CA ARG A 159 -1.24 -14.55 -5.61
C ARG A 159 -2.20 -13.98 -6.64
N ALA A 160 -3.22 -14.75 -7.02
CA ALA A 160 -4.27 -14.27 -7.93
C ALA A 160 -5.04 -13.09 -7.30
N LEU A 161 -5.40 -13.21 -6.02
CA LEU A 161 -6.09 -12.14 -5.29
C LEU A 161 -5.22 -10.87 -5.16
N VAL A 162 -3.89 -11.00 -4.90
CA VAL A 162 -2.95 -9.87 -4.92
C VAL A 162 -2.93 -9.18 -6.27
N ALA A 163 -2.94 -9.96 -7.37
CA ALA A 163 -2.98 -9.38 -8.71
C ALA A 163 -4.27 -8.60 -8.97
N LEU A 164 -5.43 -9.10 -8.51
CA LEU A 164 -6.72 -8.41 -8.63
C LEU A 164 -6.78 -7.14 -7.76
N ILE A 165 -6.28 -7.20 -6.53
CA ILE A 165 -6.13 -6.00 -5.66
C ILE A 165 -5.24 -4.96 -6.34
N THR A 166 -4.10 -5.38 -6.90
CA THR A 166 -3.20 -4.49 -7.64
C THR A 166 -3.90 -3.88 -8.86
N GLY A 167 -4.70 -4.68 -9.57
CA GLY A 167 -5.55 -4.19 -10.67
C GLY A 167 -6.52 -3.11 -10.21
N ILE A 168 -7.24 -3.31 -9.10
CA ILE A 168 -8.14 -2.30 -8.52
C ILE A 168 -7.36 -1.02 -8.15
N ARG A 169 -6.18 -1.15 -7.52
CA ARG A 169 -5.32 -0.01 -7.13
C ARG A 169 -4.85 0.82 -8.32
N VAL A 170 -4.62 0.20 -9.48
CA VAL A 170 -4.19 0.87 -10.71
C VAL A 170 -5.40 1.43 -11.48
N LEU A 171 -6.42 0.60 -11.72
CA LEU A 171 -7.58 0.96 -12.53
C LEU A 171 -8.53 1.93 -11.82
N GLY A 172 -8.57 1.90 -10.49
CA GLY A 172 -9.31 2.85 -9.65
C GLY A 172 -8.74 4.28 -9.68
N ARG A 173 -7.59 4.50 -10.33
CA ARG A 173 -7.04 5.83 -10.56
C ARG A 173 -7.69 6.54 -11.76
N GLY A 174 -9.03 6.52 -11.81
CA GLY A 174 -9.82 7.21 -12.83
C GLY A 174 -10.03 6.44 -14.15
N VAL A 175 -9.58 5.17 -14.24
CA VAL A 175 -9.80 4.33 -15.43
C VAL A 175 -11.15 3.59 -15.33
N PHE A 176 -11.44 3.01 -14.16
CA PHE A 176 -12.67 2.27 -13.91
C PHE A 176 -13.54 3.00 -12.88
N GLU A 177 -14.84 2.97 -13.14
CA GLU A 177 -15.85 3.43 -12.21
C GLU A 177 -16.17 2.36 -11.15
N GLU A 178 -16.88 2.73 -10.10
CA GLU A 178 -17.22 1.87 -8.96
C GLU A 178 -17.76 0.50 -9.37
N SER A 179 -18.71 0.47 -10.32
CA SER A 179 -19.34 -0.78 -10.76
C SER A 179 -18.33 -1.78 -11.35
N ALA A 180 -17.33 -1.30 -12.08
CA ALA A 180 -16.28 -2.14 -12.66
C ALA A 180 -15.30 -2.62 -11.58
N LEU A 181 -14.94 -1.78 -10.61
CA LEU A 181 -14.08 -2.17 -9.49
C LEU A 181 -14.77 -3.22 -8.61
N ARG A 182 -16.06 -3.06 -8.33
CA ARG A 182 -16.87 -4.05 -7.61
C ARG A 182 -16.96 -5.37 -8.35
N ALA A 183 -17.14 -5.36 -9.68
CA ALA A 183 -17.15 -6.57 -10.48
C ALA A 183 -15.83 -7.36 -10.38
N ILE A 184 -14.67 -6.68 -10.28
CA ILE A 184 -13.39 -7.34 -10.03
C ILE A 184 -13.38 -8.01 -8.65
N ALA A 185 -13.85 -7.33 -7.61
CA ALA A 185 -13.92 -7.87 -6.25
C ALA A 185 -14.87 -9.09 -6.18
N ASP A 186 -16.03 -9.03 -6.85
CA ASP A 186 -16.96 -10.15 -6.92
C ASP A 186 -16.33 -11.39 -7.59
N GLN A 187 -15.54 -11.18 -8.65
CA GLN A 187 -14.80 -12.28 -9.29
C GLN A 187 -13.69 -12.81 -8.38
N ALA A 188 -13.01 -11.94 -7.63
CA ALA A 188 -12.00 -12.35 -6.67
C ALA A 188 -12.61 -13.27 -5.57
N LEU A 189 -13.76 -12.90 -5.03
CA LEU A 189 -14.44 -13.71 -4.01
C LEU A 189 -14.92 -15.06 -4.53
N ARG A 190 -15.24 -15.19 -5.83
CA ARG A 190 -15.56 -16.48 -6.44
C ARG A 190 -14.37 -17.45 -6.48
N LEU A 191 -13.13 -16.96 -6.42
CA LEU A 191 -11.96 -17.83 -6.35
C LEU A 191 -11.83 -18.56 -5.01
N ILE A 192 -12.58 -18.14 -4.01
CA ILE A 192 -12.58 -18.70 -2.66
C ILE A 192 -13.96 -19.21 -2.23
N ALA A 193 -14.92 -19.32 -3.17
CA ALA A 193 -16.28 -19.82 -2.91
C ALA A 193 -16.41 -21.31 -3.25
#